data_1d27f6af28024000cdc57e74ce81085a
#
_entry.id   1d27f6af28024000cdc57e74ce81085a
#
_cell.length_a   1.000
_cell.length_b   1.000
_cell.length_c   1.000
_cell.angle_alpha   90.00
_cell.angle_beta   90.00
_cell.angle_gamma   90.00
#
_symmetry.space_group_name_H-M   'P 1'
#
loop_
_entity.id
_entity.type
_entity.pdbx_description
1 polymer ?
#
loop_
_entity_poly.entity_id
_entity_poly.type
_entity_poly.pdbx_seq_one_letter_code
_entity_poly.pdbx_strand_id
1 'polypeptide(L)'
;LFSKSSKTKFIEEQPQKIQLDLSSDESQPQDQLQEMVNEVAEEYEEMVEPDQAEQAAYDPRTDVVETHDQLKQRISRIQYVLANFKEHRNPNLGRPVYIEILKKDVCQLYQYGADTAEILLGLFGPEEFVQFVQACEQQRPLTIRCNTLKLKRKELAQILIAKGAEVEPVSWCHDALTIFKSQVPIGATPEYMRGFYIPQDAASLLPVLALKPQPNEKILDMAAAPGGKSTHICQLMKNTGVLIVNDSNAERIQSLQSNLSRMGCFNSIVINYPGHNIPFTNFNRILLDAPCTGLGVISKDQRVKTNRDKSDLRKMQEIQRRLLWKALDLLDNSNESARTVCYSTCSVSVAENEAVVDYVIKERGDCKIIDTGLTVGRPGLKRFREQQFCPGMELSKRFYPHVHNVQGFFVCLIMKKVGVKCKREYGAKREDK
;
A
#
# COMPACT_ATOMS: atom_id res chain seq x y z
N LEU A 1 -43.35 -19.77 -58.55
CA LEU A 1 -42.45 -20.86 -58.99
C LEU A 1 -41.24 -20.94 -58.06
N PHE A 2 -41.34 -21.81 -57.17
CA PHE A 2 -40.40 -22.76 -56.53
C PHE A 2 -38.89 -22.47 -56.57
N SER A 3 -38.23 -22.41 -55.39
CA SER A 3 -37.26 -23.47 -55.04
C SER A 3 -36.79 -23.29 -53.58
N LYS A 4 -36.96 -24.35 -52.90
CA LYS A 4 -36.39 -25.02 -51.74
C LYS A 4 -35.31 -24.31 -50.89
N SER A 5 -35.69 -24.21 -49.59
CA SER A 5 -34.83 -23.94 -48.42
C SER A 5 -33.87 -25.11 -48.15
N SER A 6 -32.63 -24.78 -47.81
CA SER A 6 -31.74 -25.65 -47.07
C SER A 6 -31.70 -25.21 -45.60
N LYS A 7 -32.22 -26.04 -44.72
CA LYS A 7 -32.13 -25.89 -43.25
C LYS A 7 -30.72 -26.23 -42.79
N THR A 8 -29.99 -25.26 -42.34
CA THR A 8 -28.77 -25.47 -41.53
C THR A 8 -29.19 -25.63 -40.08
N LYS A 9 -28.95 -26.80 -39.52
CA LYS A 9 -29.15 -27.08 -38.09
C LYS A 9 -28.08 -26.33 -37.30
N PHE A 10 -28.50 -25.38 -36.49
CA PHE A 10 -27.67 -24.88 -35.38
C PHE A 10 -27.68 -25.94 -34.29
N ILE A 11 -26.51 -26.44 -33.96
CA ILE A 11 -26.28 -27.26 -32.77
C ILE A 11 -26.11 -26.23 -31.62
N GLU A 12 -27.09 -26.19 -30.72
CA GLU A 12 -26.97 -25.48 -29.42
C GLU A 12 -26.05 -26.34 -28.53
N GLU A 13 -24.79 -25.96 -28.41
CA GLU A 13 -23.96 -26.40 -27.30
C GLU A 13 -24.37 -25.66 -26.05
N GLN A 14 -24.94 -26.38 -25.11
CA GLN A 14 -25.26 -25.88 -23.79
C GLN A 14 -23.95 -25.59 -23.05
N PRO A 15 -23.78 -24.43 -22.37
CA PRO A 15 -22.62 -24.21 -21.56
C PRO A 15 -22.61 -25.16 -20.37
N GLN A 16 -21.52 -25.92 -20.25
CA GLN A 16 -21.28 -26.77 -19.08
C GLN A 16 -21.27 -25.89 -17.84
N LYS A 17 -22.16 -26.19 -16.91
CA LYS A 17 -22.17 -25.63 -15.57
C LYS A 17 -20.91 -26.07 -14.84
N ILE A 18 -19.91 -25.20 -14.76
CA ILE A 18 -18.82 -25.33 -13.78
C ILE A 18 -19.44 -25.10 -12.41
N GLN A 19 -19.70 -26.15 -11.69
CA GLN A 19 -20.12 -26.15 -10.31
C GLN A 19 -18.84 -25.92 -9.46
N LEU A 20 -18.56 -24.68 -9.09
CA LEU A 20 -17.54 -24.37 -8.11
C LEU A 20 -18.06 -24.81 -6.73
N ASP A 21 -17.50 -25.90 -6.25
CA ASP A 21 -17.73 -26.40 -4.90
C ASP A 21 -16.99 -25.49 -3.92
N LEU A 22 -17.73 -24.59 -3.28
CA LEU A 22 -17.23 -23.63 -2.29
C LEU A 22 -17.43 -24.18 -0.86
N SER A 23 -17.27 -25.49 -0.69
CA SER A 23 -17.17 -26.07 0.64
C SER A 23 -15.79 -25.77 1.22
N SER A 24 -15.79 -25.27 2.42
CA SER A 24 -14.66 -25.01 3.30
C SER A 24 -13.53 -26.05 3.19
N ASP A 25 -12.41 -25.68 2.56
CA ASP A 25 -11.13 -26.30 2.80
C ASP A 25 -10.08 -25.22 3.04
N GLU A 26 -9.63 -25.16 4.27
CA GLU A 26 -8.67 -24.17 4.80
C GLU A 26 -7.22 -24.58 4.54
N SER A 27 -6.89 -25.08 3.36
CA SER A 27 -5.49 -25.33 3.01
C SER A 27 -5.24 -25.25 1.52
N GLN A 28 -4.35 -24.37 1.15
CA GLN A 28 -3.64 -24.19 -0.13
C GLN A 28 -4.14 -23.12 -1.12
N PRO A 29 -3.75 -21.85 -0.92
CA PRO A 29 -3.49 -20.93 -2.03
C PRO A 29 -2.09 -20.31 -2.02
N GLN A 30 -1.21 -20.67 -1.08
CA GLN A 30 0.16 -20.14 -1.07
C GLN A 30 1.04 -20.76 -2.16
N ASP A 31 0.79 -22.01 -2.52
CA ASP A 31 1.60 -22.74 -3.51
C ASP A 31 1.31 -22.26 -4.94
N GLN A 32 0.07 -21.96 -5.30
CA GLN A 32 -0.28 -21.44 -6.63
C GLN A 32 0.21 -20.01 -6.87
N LEU A 33 0.22 -19.18 -5.85
CA LEU A 33 0.79 -17.82 -5.97
C LEU A 33 2.31 -17.89 -6.08
N GLN A 34 2.93 -18.84 -5.41
CA GLN A 34 4.36 -19.11 -5.49
C GLN A 34 4.72 -19.71 -6.85
N GLU A 35 3.88 -20.58 -7.41
CA GLU A 35 4.04 -21.12 -8.76
C GLU A 35 3.91 -20.03 -9.83
N MET A 36 2.91 -19.15 -9.77
CA MET A 36 2.80 -18.02 -10.71
C MET A 36 3.95 -17.01 -10.57
N VAL A 37 4.47 -16.79 -9.36
CA VAL A 37 5.65 -15.95 -9.14
C VAL A 37 6.90 -16.65 -9.67
N ASN A 38 6.97 -17.98 -9.55
CA ASN A 38 8.07 -18.78 -10.07
C ASN A 38 8.00 -18.91 -11.61
N GLU A 39 6.81 -19.09 -12.22
CA GLU A 39 6.64 -19.08 -13.69
C GLU A 39 7.05 -17.73 -14.30
N VAL A 40 6.66 -16.63 -13.68
CA VAL A 40 7.11 -15.28 -14.11
C VAL A 40 8.61 -15.08 -13.85
N ALA A 41 9.16 -15.70 -12.82
CA ALA A 41 10.59 -15.68 -12.54
C ALA A 41 11.37 -16.57 -13.53
N GLU A 42 10.82 -17.74 -13.90
CA GLU A 42 11.41 -18.64 -14.88
C GLU A 42 11.34 -18.06 -16.31
N GLU A 43 10.25 -17.38 -16.71
CA GLU A 43 10.22 -16.61 -17.97
C GLU A 43 11.27 -15.46 -18.00
N TYR A 44 11.64 -14.92 -16.83
CA TYR A 44 12.71 -13.93 -16.73
C TYR A 44 14.11 -14.54 -16.68
N GLU A 45 14.27 -15.75 -16.14
CA GLU A 45 15.56 -16.46 -16.13
C GLU A 45 15.92 -17.04 -17.49
N GLU A 46 14.94 -17.45 -18.34
CA GLU A 46 15.19 -17.86 -19.74
C GLU A 46 15.62 -16.70 -20.66
N MET A 47 15.48 -15.44 -20.24
CA MET A 47 15.76 -14.29 -21.12
C MET A 47 17.22 -13.85 -21.17
N VAL A 48 18.15 -14.31 -20.36
CA VAL A 48 19.58 -14.01 -20.55
C VAL A 48 20.49 -14.99 -19.79
N GLU A 49 20.78 -16.16 -20.32
CA GLU A 49 22.12 -16.73 -20.09
C GLU A 49 23.11 -15.89 -20.93
N PRO A 50 24.05 -15.16 -20.33
CA PRO A 50 25.06 -14.45 -21.10
C PRO A 50 25.94 -15.49 -21.78
N ASP A 51 26.08 -15.34 -23.10
CA ASP A 51 26.95 -16.14 -23.94
C ASP A 51 28.33 -16.31 -23.25
N GLN A 52 28.84 -17.53 -23.14
CA GLN A 52 30.07 -17.85 -22.40
C GLN A 52 31.33 -17.12 -22.91
N ALA A 53 31.23 -16.39 -23.99
CA ALA A 53 32.31 -15.57 -24.56
C ALA A 53 32.54 -14.20 -23.88
N GLU A 54 31.65 -13.76 -22.95
CA GLU A 54 31.71 -12.43 -22.34
C GLU A 54 32.11 -12.41 -20.85
N GLN A 55 32.83 -13.41 -20.36
CA GLN A 55 33.38 -13.43 -18.98
C GLN A 55 34.54 -12.45 -18.75
N ALA A 56 34.87 -11.61 -19.70
CA ALA A 56 35.82 -10.50 -19.50
C ALA A 56 35.22 -9.45 -18.55
N ALA A 57 36.08 -8.92 -17.68
CA ALA A 57 35.75 -7.88 -16.69
C ALA A 57 34.93 -6.72 -17.31
N TYR A 58 33.62 -6.72 -17.07
CA TYR A 58 32.67 -5.79 -17.72
C TYR A 58 32.86 -4.34 -17.25
N ASP A 59 33.03 -3.42 -18.19
CA ASP A 59 33.07 -1.97 -17.95
C ASP A 59 31.80 -1.29 -18.52
N PRO A 60 30.83 -0.92 -17.68
CA PRO A 60 29.58 -0.34 -18.16
C PRO A 60 29.73 1.07 -18.77
N ARG A 61 30.92 1.69 -18.69
CA ARG A 61 31.21 3.00 -19.27
C ARG A 61 31.49 2.92 -20.78
N THR A 62 31.85 1.74 -21.26
CA THR A 62 32.20 1.51 -22.67
C THR A 62 31.00 1.23 -23.55
N ASP A 63 29.84 0.87 -22.96
CA ASP A 63 28.63 0.62 -23.72
C ASP A 63 28.05 1.90 -24.29
N VAL A 64 27.96 1.95 -25.63
CA VAL A 64 27.18 2.98 -26.31
C VAL A 64 25.71 2.61 -26.21
N VAL A 65 24.92 3.45 -25.58
CA VAL A 65 23.49 3.20 -25.34
C VAL A 65 22.68 4.27 -26.03
N GLU A 66 22.02 3.90 -27.12
CA GLU A 66 21.18 4.77 -27.93
C GLU A 66 19.70 4.38 -27.88
N THR A 67 19.39 3.11 -27.50
CA THR A 67 18.03 2.58 -27.50
C THR A 67 17.60 2.13 -26.10
N HIS A 68 16.27 2.03 -25.90
CA HIS A 68 15.69 1.50 -24.65
C HIS A 68 16.08 0.04 -24.39
N ASP A 69 16.23 -0.78 -25.44
CA ASP A 69 16.60 -2.18 -25.26
C ASP A 69 18.07 -2.34 -24.86
N GLN A 70 18.95 -1.50 -25.39
CA GLN A 70 20.34 -1.42 -24.93
C GLN A 70 20.43 -0.96 -23.48
N LEU A 71 19.56 -0.02 -23.04
CA LEU A 71 19.45 0.35 -21.62
C LEU A 71 19.05 -0.83 -20.74
N LYS A 72 18.03 -1.58 -21.12
CA LYS A 72 17.60 -2.78 -20.39
C LYS A 72 18.72 -3.82 -20.28
N GLN A 73 19.41 -4.10 -21.40
CA GLN A 73 20.54 -5.03 -21.41
C GLN A 73 21.66 -4.55 -20.48
N ARG A 74 22.03 -3.26 -20.53
CA ARG A 74 23.06 -2.72 -19.63
C ARG A 74 22.64 -2.79 -18.17
N ILE A 75 21.39 -2.49 -17.83
CA ILE A 75 20.83 -2.65 -16.47
C ILE A 75 20.98 -4.11 -16.00
N SER A 76 20.56 -5.09 -16.82
CA SER A 76 20.66 -6.51 -16.49
C SER A 76 22.11 -6.96 -16.29
N ARG A 77 23.03 -6.54 -17.18
CA ARG A 77 24.47 -6.81 -17.01
C ARG A 77 25.05 -6.22 -15.73
N ILE A 78 24.70 -4.96 -15.42
CA ILE A 78 25.16 -4.32 -14.17
C ILE A 78 24.61 -5.06 -12.95
N GLN A 79 23.33 -5.50 -12.95
CA GLN A 79 22.76 -6.28 -11.87
C GLN A 79 23.49 -7.60 -11.67
N TYR A 80 23.79 -8.34 -12.76
CA TYR A 80 24.56 -9.57 -12.72
C TYR A 80 25.95 -9.36 -12.10
N VAL A 81 26.69 -8.34 -12.54
CA VAL A 81 28.00 -8.00 -11.97
C VAL A 81 27.88 -7.60 -10.49
N LEU A 82 26.84 -6.85 -10.11
CA LEU A 82 26.64 -6.43 -8.71
C LEU A 82 26.28 -7.59 -7.77
N ALA A 83 25.59 -8.62 -8.27
CA ALA A 83 25.25 -9.83 -7.54
C ALA A 83 26.54 -10.65 -7.27
N ASN A 84 27.40 -10.82 -8.26
CA ASN A 84 28.63 -11.61 -8.19
C ASN A 84 29.89 -10.71 -8.33
N PHE A 85 29.94 -9.62 -7.54
CA PHE A 85 30.86 -8.51 -7.75
C PHE A 85 32.34 -8.89 -7.74
N LYS A 86 32.75 -9.84 -6.92
CA LYS A 86 34.14 -10.26 -6.82
C LYS A 86 34.63 -10.96 -8.10
N GLU A 87 33.75 -11.69 -8.76
CA GLU A 87 34.09 -12.55 -9.92
C GLU A 87 33.99 -11.81 -11.23
N HIS A 88 32.98 -10.93 -11.40
CA HIS A 88 32.66 -10.31 -12.69
C HIS A 88 32.99 -8.83 -12.80
N ARG A 89 33.51 -8.21 -11.72
CA ARG A 89 33.87 -6.78 -11.79
C ARG A 89 35.08 -6.52 -12.68
N ASN A 90 35.09 -5.36 -13.31
CA ASN A 90 36.37 -4.82 -13.86
C ASN A 90 37.30 -4.48 -12.66
N PRO A 91 38.56 -4.99 -12.62
CA PRO A 91 39.51 -4.73 -11.54
C PRO A 91 39.75 -3.24 -11.26
N ASN A 92 39.64 -2.41 -12.30
CA ASN A 92 39.87 -0.96 -12.23
C ASN A 92 38.63 -0.17 -11.76
N LEU A 93 37.47 -0.82 -11.53
CA LEU A 93 36.23 -0.18 -11.16
C LEU A 93 35.73 -0.61 -9.78
N GLY A 94 35.41 0.38 -8.97
CA GLY A 94 34.75 0.17 -7.68
C GLY A 94 33.22 -0.02 -7.81
N ARG A 95 32.64 -0.74 -6.87
CA ARG A 95 31.18 -0.96 -6.79
C ARG A 95 30.34 0.33 -6.93
N PRO A 96 30.72 1.51 -6.39
CA PRO A 96 29.96 2.74 -6.53
C PRO A 96 29.77 3.20 -7.99
N VAL A 97 30.72 2.90 -8.89
CA VAL A 97 30.64 3.27 -10.31
C VAL A 97 29.49 2.53 -10.99
N TYR A 98 29.37 1.22 -10.75
CA TYR A 98 28.26 0.41 -11.27
C TYR A 98 26.91 0.89 -10.75
N ILE A 99 26.84 1.21 -9.45
CA ILE A 99 25.59 1.70 -8.82
C ILE A 99 25.18 3.05 -9.40
N GLU A 100 26.12 3.95 -9.65
CA GLU A 100 25.81 5.27 -10.21
C GLU A 100 25.33 5.18 -11.67
N ILE A 101 25.93 4.28 -12.47
CA ILE A 101 25.49 4.03 -13.84
C ILE A 101 24.11 3.37 -13.83
N LEU A 102 23.90 2.34 -13.01
CA LEU A 102 22.59 1.71 -12.83
C LEU A 102 21.51 2.73 -12.49
N LYS A 103 21.77 3.63 -11.54
CA LYS A 103 20.84 4.70 -11.18
C LYS A 103 20.50 5.60 -12.36
N LYS A 104 21.51 6.02 -13.13
CA LYS A 104 21.31 6.86 -14.34
C LYS A 104 20.47 6.14 -15.39
N ASP A 105 20.76 4.86 -15.65
CA ASP A 105 20.05 4.06 -16.64
C ASP A 105 18.59 3.85 -16.25
N VAL A 106 18.33 3.54 -14.98
CA VAL A 106 16.96 3.42 -14.46
C VAL A 106 16.22 4.75 -14.55
N CYS A 107 16.88 5.88 -14.20
CA CYS A 107 16.29 7.20 -14.36
C CYS A 107 15.93 7.50 -15.81
N GLN A 108 16.80 7.15 -16.75
CA GLN A 108 16.59 7.39 -18.17
C GLN A 108 15.48 6.49 -18.73
N LEU A 109 15.52 5.19 -18.43
CA LEU A 109 14.58 4.20 -18.97
C LEU A 109 13.15 4.40 -18.44
N TYR A 110 13.01 4.63 -17.12
CA TYR A 110 11.71 4.70 -16.45
C TYR A 110 11.29 6.11 -16.05
N GLN A 111 12.06 7.13 -16.44
CA GLN A 111 11.77 8.55 -16.21
C GLN A 111 11.66 8.94 -14.72
N TYR A 112 12.55 8.41 -13.89
CA TYR A 112 12.63 8.79 -12.48
C TYR A 112 13.50 10.02 -12.27
N GLY A 113 13.09 10.90 -11.36
CA GLY A 113 13.93 11.99 -10.85
C GLY A 113 15.09 11.44 -10.01
N ALA A 114 16.23 12.12 -10.06
CA ALA A 114 17.46 11.67 -9.39
C ALA A 114 17.28 11.48 -7.86
N ASP A 115 16.56 12.39 -7.20
CA ASP A 115 16.27 12.30 -5.76
C ASP A 115 15.39 11.10 -5.42
N THR A 116 14.32 10.87 -6.20
CA THR A 116 13.44 9.71 -6.00
C THR A 116 14.20 8.41 -6.20
N ALA A 117 15.00 8.30 -7.26
CA ALA A 117 15.83 7.12 -7.52
C ALA A 117 16.86 6.90 -6.40
N GLU A 118 17.50 7.95 -5.88
CA GLU A 118 18.46 7.83 -4.77
C GLU A 118 17.80 7.36 -3.46
N ILE A 119 16.57 7.83 -3.17
CA ILE A 119 15.81 7.40 -2.01
C ILE A 119 15.46 5.91 -2.11
N LEU A 120 14.96 5.48 -3.27
CA LEU A 120 14.56 4.09 -3.51
C LEU A 120 15.76 3.16 -3.53
N LEU A 121 16.84 3.52 -4.25
CA LEU A 121 18.09 2.77 -4.29
C LEU A 121 18.72 2.63 -2.89
N GLY A 122 18.65 3.69 -2.09
CA GLY A 122 19.13 3.66 -0.70
C GLY A 122 18.31 2.78 0.22
N LEU A 123 17.02 2.54 -0.09
CA LEU A 123 16.14 1.66 0.67
C LEU A 123 16.32 0.20 0.30
N PHE A 124 16.34 -0.11 -1.00
CA PHE A 124 16.26 -1.48 -1.51
C PHE A 124 17.62 -2.08 -1.87
N GLY A 125 18.61 -1.24 -2.13
CA GLY A 125 19.83 -1.70 -2.79
C GLY A 125 19.64 -1.90 -4.31
N PRO A 126 20.71 -2.26 -5.03
CA PRO A 126 20.69 -2.23 -6.51
C PRO A 126 19.71 -3.21 -7.15
N GLU A 127 19.64 -4.43 -6.64
CA GLU A 127 18.83 -5.52 -7.21
C GLU A 127 17.33 -5.26 -6.97
N GLU A 128 16.92 -5.16 -5.73
CA GLU A 128 15.52 -4.96 -5.34
C GLU A 128 14.99 -3.59 -5.82
N PHE A 129 15.88 -2.59 -6.01
CA PHE A 129 15.51 -1.29 -6.59
C PHE A 129 14.94 -1.42 -8.01
N VAL A 130 15.59 -2.22 -8.87
CA VAL A 130 15.11 -2.43 -10.25
C VAL A 130 13.79 -3.19 -10.24
N GLN A 131 13.67 -4.25 -9.44
CA GLN A 131 12.42 -5.00 -9.28
C GLN A 131 11.26 -4.11 -8.80
N PHE A 132 11.52 -3.24 -7.81
CA PHE A 132 10.54 -2.27 -7.34
C PHE A 132 10.09 -1.32 -8.46
N VAL A 133 11.03 -0.75 -9.20
CA VAL A 133 10.74 0.17 -10.30
C VAL A 133 9.93 -0.52 -11.39
N GLN A 134 10.33 -1.71 -11.85
CA GLN A 134 9.60 -2.51 -12.83
C GLN A 134 8.17 -2.82 -12.37
N ALA A 135 8.00 -3.22 -11.12
CA ALA A 135 6.67 -3.44 -10.57
C ALA A 135 5.82 -2.16 -10.53
N CYS A 136 6.42 -0.97 -10.36
CA CYS A 136 5.71 0.31 -10.40
C CYS A 136 5.24 0.71 -11.80
N GLU A 137 5.79 0.13 -12.87
CA GLU A 137 5.32 0.37 -14.24
C GLU A 137 4.04 -0.43 -14.58
N GLN A 138 3.76 -1.46 -13.81
CA GLN A 138 2.60 -2.32 -14.04
C GLN A 138 1.39 -1.80 -13.27
N GLN A 139 0.24 -1.71 -13.95
CA GLN A 139 -1.04 -1.43 -13.31
C GLN A 139 -1.53 -2.70 -12.58
N ARG A 140 -1.96 -2.52 -11.34
CA ARG A 140 -2.55 -3.62 -10.57
C ARG A 140 -4.02 -3.79 -10.87
N PRO A 141 -4.54 -5.03 -10.72
CA PRO A 141 -5.96 -5.28 -10.83
C PRO A 141 -6.77 -4.39 -9.88
N LEU A 142 -7.97 -4.04 -10.32
CA LEU A 142 -8.87 -3.23 -9.52
C LEU A 142 -9.35 -4.01 -8.31
N THR A 143 -9.17 -3.47 -7.12
CA THR A 143 -9.77 -4.04 -5.91
C THR A 143 -11.02 -3.25 -5.53
N ILE A 144 -12.07 -3.96 -5.14
CA ILE A 144 -13.28 -3.40 -4.56
C ILE A 144 -13.51 -3.98 -3.16
N ARG A 145 -14.02 -3.15 -2.26
CA ARG A 145 -14.51 -3.60 -0.97
C ARG A 145 -16.02 -3.71 -0.98
N CYS A 146 -16.53 -4.91 -0.64
CA CYS A 146 -17.94 -5.16 -0.42
C CYS A 146 -18.44 -4.41 0.82
N ASN A 147 -19.62 -3.83 0.74
CA ASN A 147 -20.30 -3.21 1.87
C ASN A 147 -21.13 -4.26 2.63
N THR A 148 -20.54 -4.87 3.64
CA THR A 148 -21.18 -5.93 4.42
C THR A 148 -22.35 -5.45 5.31
N LEU A 149 -22.59 -4.12 5.39
CA LEU A 149 -23.83 -3.57 5.94
C LEU A 149 -25.04 -3.81 5.03
N LYS A 150 -24.83 -4.05 3.73
CA LYS A 150 -25.89 -4.17 2.73
C LYS A 150 -26.02 -5.55 2.11
N LEU A 151 -24.90 -6.24 1.83
CA LEU A 151 -24.90 -7.59 1.26
C LEU A 151 -23.60 -8.33 1.56
N LYS A 152 -23.60 -9.65 1.41
CA LYS A 152 -22.41 -10.47 1.63
C LYS A 152 -21.49 -10.46 0.39
N ARG A 153 -20.16 -10.63 0.62
CA ARG A 153 -19.17 -10.69 -0.47
C ARG A 153 -19.50 -11.73 -1.53
N LYS A 154 -19.97 -12.93 -1.14
CA LYS A 154 -20.35 -14.01 -2.08
C LYS A 154 -21.49 -13.55 -3.00
N GLU A 155 -22.49 -12.89 -2.48
CA GLU A 155 -23.64 -12.36 -3.27
C GLU A 155 -23.16 -11.29 -4.26
N LEU A 156 -22.28 -10.37 -3.81
CA LEU A 156 -21.69 -9.37 -4.70
C LEU A 156 -20.88 -10.01 -5.83
N ALA A 157 -20.05 -11.01 -5.50
CA ALA A 157 -19.24 -11.72 -6.48
C ALA A 157 -20.14 -12.37 -7.57
N GLN A 158 -21.22 -13.05 -7.16
CA GLN A 158 -22.17 -13.67 -8.10
C GLN A 158 -22.84 -12.64 -9.03
N ILE A 159 -23.23 -11.47 -8.49
CA ILE A 159 -23.81 -10.38 -9.28
C ILE A 159 -22.82 -9.87 -10.32
N LEU A 160 -21.55 -9.68 -9.94
CA LEU A 160 -20.53 -9.16 -10.84
C LEU A 160 -20.13 -10.19 -11.91
N ILE A 161 -20.01 -11.48 -11.54
CA ILE A 161 -19.76 -12.57 -12.48
C ILE A 161 -20.89 -12.67 -13.52
N ALA A 162 -22.14 -12.58 -13.09
CA ALA A 162 -23.29 -12.59 -14.01
C ALA A 162 -23.28 -11.38 -14.98
N LYS A 163 -22.55 -10.32 -14.68
CA LYS A 163 -22.33 -9.15 -15.56
C LYS A 163 -21.05 -9.22 -16.38
N GLY A 164 -20.40 -10.37 -16.41
CA GLY A 164 -19.17 -10.60 -17.19
C GLY A 164 -17.92 -10.04 -16.56
N ALA A 165 -17.86 -9.93 -15.22
CA ALA A 165 -16.63 -9.60 -14.51
C ALA A 165 -15.91 -10.86 -14.03
N GLU A 166 -14.59 -10.91 -14.20
CA GLU A 166 -13.70 -11.90 -13.60
C GLU A 166 -13.27 -11.39 -12.22
N VAL A 167 -13.75 -12.06 -11.17
CA VAL A 167 -13.53 -11.62 -9.79
C VAL A 167 -12.98 -12.74 -8.92
N GLU A 168 -12.02 -12.39 -8.05
CA GLU A 168 -11.44 -13.29 -7.07
C GLU A 168 -11.48 -12.69 -5.66
N PRO A 169 -11.67 -13.51 -4.62
CA PRO A 169 -11.57 -13.06 -3.24
C PRO A 169 -10.14 -12.64 -2.90
N VAL A 170 -9.96 -11.52 -2.21
CA VAL A 170 -8.67 -11.19 -1.58
C VAL A 170 -8.47 -12.12 -0.39
N SER A 171 -7.41 -12.96 -0.42
CA SER A 171 -7.20 -14.03 0.56
C SER A 171 -7.10 -13.55 2.02
N TRP A 172 -6.47 -12.42 2.24
CA TRP A 172 -6.24 -11.83 3.58
C TRP A 172 -7.31 -10.81 4.00
N CYS A 173 -8.37 -10.58 3.19
CA CYS A 173 -9.46 -9.66 3.50
C CYS A 173 -10.82 -10.23 3.13
N HIS A 174 -11.65 -10.52 4.15
CA HIS A 174 -12.97 -11.13 3.94
C HIS A 174 -13.97 -10.28 3.14
N ASP A 175 -13.75 -8.97 3.09
CA ASP A 175 -14.71 -8.02 2.50
C ASP A 175 -14.28 -7.53 1.11
N ALA A 176 -13.15 -8.00 0.59
CA ALA A 176 -12.58 -7.50 -0.66
C ALA A 176 -12.60 -8.53 -1.79
N LEU A 177 -12.74 -8.02 -3.01
CA LEU A 177 -12.65 -8.75 -4.27
C LEU A 177 -11.65 -8.04 -5.18
N THR A 178 -10.83 -8.81 -5.88
CA THR A 178 -10.00 -8.36 -7.00
C THR A 178 -10.76 -8.56 -8.29
N ILE A 179 -10.72 -7.59 -9.19
CA ILE A 179 -11.36 -7.63 -10.51
C ILE A 179 -10.25 -7.59 -11.56
N PHE A 180 -10.09 -8.67 -12.31
CA PHE A 180 -9.09 -8.78 -13.38
C PHE A 180 -9.59 -8.21 -14.69
N LYS A 181 -10.84 -8.57 -15.06
CA LYS A 181 -11.51 -8.06 -16.26
C LYS A 181 -12.96 -7.74 -15.96
N SER A 182 -13.55 -6.83 -16.70
CA SER A 182 -14.98 -6.53 -16.60
C SER A 182 -15.49 -5.98 -17.93
N GLN A 183 -16.64 -6.48 -18.37
CA GLN A 183 -17.35 -5.97 -19.55
C GLN A 183 -18.10 -4.67 -19.24
N VAL A 184 -18.32 -4.36 -17.97
CA VAL A 184 -19.00 -3.15 -17.51
C VAL A 184 -18.08 -2.25 -16.69
N PRO A 185 -18.21 -0.93 -16.77
CA PRO A 185 -17.42 -0.01 -15.96
C PRO A 185 -17.81 -0.13 -14.48
N ILE A 186 -16.92 -0.70 -13.67
CA ILE A 186 -17.14 -1.00 -12.25
C ILE A 186 -17.55 0.25 -11.44
N GLY A 187 -17.06 1.43 -11.77
CA GLY A 187 -17.42 2.68 -11.10
C GLY A 187 -18.80 3.26 -11.47
N ALA A 188 -19.55 2.61 -12.39
CA ALA A 188 -20.83 3.12 -12.91
C ALA A 188 -21.97 2.08 -12.86
N THR A 189 -21.79 0.95 -12.19
CA THR A 189 -22.84 -0.06 -12.07
C THR A 189 -23.95 0.40 -11.11
N PRO A 190 -25.19 -0.12 -11.26
CA PRO A 190 -26.27 0.14 -10.29
C PRO A 190 -25.89 -0.28 -8.86
N GLU A 191 -25.11 -1.33 -8.70
CA GLU A 191 -24.60 -1.83 -7.41
C GLU A 191 -23.63 -0.84 -6.78
N TYR A 192 -22.77 -0.21 -7.57
CA TYR A 192 -21.90 0.87 -7.10
C TYR A 192 -22.74 2.07 -6.62
N MET A 193 -23.71 2.50 -7.42
CA MET A 193 -24.59 3.62 -7.09
C MET A 193 -25.42 3.38 -5.83
N ARG A 194 -25.85 2.13 -5.60
CA ARG A 194 -26.54 1.70 -4.36
C ARG A 194 -25.60 1.54 -3.16
N GLY A 195 -24.28 1.69 -3.36
CA GLY A 195 -23.28 1.55 -2.31
C GLY A 195 -23.10 0.12 -1.82
N PHE A 196 -23.25 -0.88 -2.68
CA PHE A 196 -22.97 -2.28 -2.36
C PHE A 196 -21.48 -2.57 -2.31
N TYR A 197 -20.68 -1.73 -2.95
CA TYR A 197 -19.23 -1.76 -2.88
C TYR A 197 -18.61 -0.38 -3.15
N ILE A 198 -17.33 -0.30 -2.87
CA ILE A 198 -16.49 0.86 -3.18
C ILE A 198 -15.16 0.38 -3.78
N PRO A 199 -14.69 0.94 -4.92
CA PRO A 199 -13.33 0.76 -5.36
C PRO A 199 -12.34 1.28 -4.31
N GLN A 200 -11.45 0.43 -3.87
CA GLN A 200 -10.46 0.78 -2.86
C GLN A 200 -9.21 -0.08 -3.06
N ASP A 201 -8.03 0.55 -3.03
CA ASP A 201 -6.80 -0.21 -3.07
C ASP A 201 -6.73 -1.28 -2.01
N ALA A 202 -6.19 -2.44 -2.38
CA ALA A 202 -5.91 -3.50 -1.43
C ALA A 202 -5.07 -3.01 -0.24
N ALA A 203 -3.98 -2.27 -0.50
CA ALA A 203 -3.16 -1.69 0.56
C ALA A 203 -3.94 -0.76 1.51
N SER A 204 -4.95 -0.04 0.99
CA SER A 204 -5.79 0.87 1.80
C SER A 204 -6.77 0.16 2.75
N LEU A 205 -6.92 -1.16 2.63
CA LEU A 205 -7.72 -1.97 3.58
C LEU A 205 -6.92 -2.26 4.87
N LEU A 206 -5.61 -2.39 4.75
CA LEU A 206 -4.71 -2.84 5.80
C LEU A 206 -4.75 -2.01 7.09
N PRO A 207 -4.74 -0.66 7.05
CA PRO A 207 -4.77 0.14 8.27
C PRO A 207 -6.04 -0.06 9.09
N VAL A 208 -7.19 -0.26 8.44
CA VAL A 208 -8.47 -0.48 9.13
C VAL A 208 -8.52 -1.88 9.72
N LEU A 209 -7.99 -2.88 9.01
CA LEU A 209 -7.85 -4.25 9.53
C LEU A 209 -6.90 -4.29 10.74
N ALA A 210 -5.79 -3.55 10.71
CA ALA A 210 -4.88 -3.43 11.85
C ALA A 210 -5.52 -2.69 13.04
N LEU A 211 -6.30 -1.64 12.78
CA LEU A 211 -6.98 -0.84 13.80
C LEU A 211 -8.05 -1.67 14.55
N LYS A 212 -8.69 -2.63 13.87
CA LYS A 212 -9.75 -3.53 14.41
C LYS A 212 -10.88 -2.76 15.10
N PRO A 213 -11.60 -1.84 14.43
CA PRO A 213 -12.72 -1.10 14.99
C PRO A 213 -13.75 -2.04 15.62
N GLN A 214 -14.27 -1.69 16.80
CA GLN A 214 -15.31 -2.48 17.49
C GLN A 214 -16.64 -1.73 17.54
N PRO A 215 -17.77 -2.44 17.64
CA PRO A 215 -19.06 -1.81 17.92
C PRO A 215 -19.04 -0.94 19.18
N ASN A 216 -19.82 0.14 19.16
CA ASN A 216 -19.99 1.10 20.26
C ASN A 216 -18.74 1.91 20.65
N GLU A 217 -17.64 1.84 19.91
CA GLU A 217 -16.46 2.67 20.14
C GLU A 217 -16.67 4.10 19.62
N LYS A 218 -15.88 5.04 20.16
CA LYS A 218 -15.69 6.39 19.64
C LYS A 218 -14.39 6.43 18.88
N ILE A 219 -14.47 6.56 17.56
CA ILE A 219 -13.29 6.47 16.66
C ILE A 219 -13.12 7.78 15.90
N LEU A 220 -11.88 8.14 15.61
CA LEU A 220 -11.51 9.26 14.77
C LEU A 220 -10.76 8.76 13.53
N ASP A 221 -11.20 9.16 12.34
CA ASP A 221 -10.40 9.14 11.12
C ASP A 221 -9.89 10.55 10.85
N MET A 222 -8.58 10.75 11.01
CA MET A 222 -7.97 12.09 11.15
C MET A 222 -7.70 12.79 9.82
N ALA A 223 -7.61 12.02 8.71
CA ALA A 223 -7.39 12.50 7.34
C ALA A 223 -8.21 11.64 6.36
N ALA A 224 -9.54 11.80 6.43
CA ALA A 224 -10.50 10.81 5.99
C ALA A 224 -10.79 10.80 4.49
N ALA A 225 -10.71 11.96 3.81
CA ALA A 225 -11.15 12.05 2.42
C ALA A 225 -10.31 11.19 1.45
N PRO A 226 -10.96 10.49 0.52
CA PRO A 226 -12.37 10.56 0.10
C PRO A 226 -13.34 9.65 0.88
N GLY A 227 -12.94 8.99 1.98
CA GLY A 227 -13.83 8.22 2.84
C GLY A 227 -13.78 6.70 2.67
N GLY A 228 -12.85 6.17 1.87
CA GLY A 228 -12.71 4.72 1.69
C GLY A 228 -12.42 3.99 3.00
N LYS A 229 -11.48 4.50 3.82
CA LYS A 229 -11.14 3.93 5.12
C LYS A 229 -12.23 4.21 6.16
N SER A 230 -12.81 5.42 6.17
CA SER A 230 -13.92 5.78 7.07
C SER A 230 -15.14 4.89 6.89
N THR A 231 -15.55 4.63 5.64
CA THR A 231 -16.67 3.72 5.34
C THR A 231 -16.36 2.26 5.73
N HIS A 232 -15.09 1.85 5.72
CA HIS A 232 -14.67 0.54 6.22
C HIS A 232 -14.77 0.48 7.75
N ILE A 233 -14.36 1.54 8.45
CA ILE A 233 -14.52 1.65 9.91
C ILE A 233 -16.01 1.55 10.27
N CYS A 234 -16.91 2.33 9.64
CA CYS A 234 -18.36 2.25 9.85
C CYS A 234 -18.91 0.84 9.67
N GLN A 235 -18.44 0.14 8.62
CA GLN A 235 -18.84 -1.23 8.33
C GLN A 235 -18.46 -2.18 9.47
N LEU A 236 -17.23 -2.13 9.99
CA LEU A 236 -16.76 -2.97 11.08
C LEU A 236 -17.43 -2.61 12.41
N MET A 237 -17.73 -1.33 12.64
CA MET A 237 -18.52 -0.86 13.77
C MET A 237 -20.01 -1.24 13.67
N LYS A 238 -20.47 -1.78 12.55
CA LYS A 238 -21.89 -2.09 12.27
C LYS A 238 -22.82 -0.88 12.47
N ASN A 239 -22.36 0.30 12.10
CA ASN A 239 -23.05 1.58 12.29
C ASN A 239 -23.41 1.87 13.77
N THR A 240 -22.66 1.35 14.74
CA THR A 240 -22.83 1.64 16.17
C THR A 240 -21.74 2.57 16.68
N GLY A 241 -21.88 3.11 17.89
CA GLY A 241 -20.92 4.08 18.44
C GLY A 241 -20.87 5.39 17.64
N VAL A 242 -19.73 6.06 17.63
CA VAL A 242 -19.53 7.34 16.94
C VAL A 242 -18.23 7.33 16.15
N LEU A 243 -18.29 7.60 14.86
CA LEU A 243 -17.13 7.84 14.02
C LEU A 243 -17.03 9.33 13.68
N ILE A 244 -16.00 10.00 14.15
CA ILE A 244 -15.67 11.36 13.70
C ILE A 244 -14.71 11.23 12.51
N VAL A 245 -15.06 11.87 11.41
CA VAL A 245 -14.28 11.86 10.17
C VAL A 245 -13.85 13.28 9.83
N ASN A 246 -12.54 13.50 9.80
CA ASN A 246 -11.94 14.80 9.57
C ASN A 246 -11.15 14.83 8.27
N ASP A 247 -11.23 15.93 7.55
CA ASP A 247 -10.23 16.29 6.53
C ASP A 247 -9.95 17.78 6.61
N SER A 248 -8.68 18.16 6.45
CA SER A 248 -8.28 19.57 6.49
C SER A 248 -8.62 20.33 5.20
N ASN A 249 -8.82 19.61 4.09
CA ASN A 249 -9.17 20.22 2.80
C ASN A 249 -10.69 20.24 2.62
N ALA A 250 -11.28 21.45 2.66
CA ALA A 250 -12.72 21.65 2.50
C ALA A 250 -13.26 21.14 1.14
N GLU A 251 -12.48 21.23 0.06
CA GLU A 251 -12.90 20.76 -1.26
C GLU A 251 -13.10 19.24 -1.29
N ARG A 252 -12.35 18.50 -0.48
CA ARG A 252 -12.44 17.04 -0.40
C ARG A 252 -13.60 16.56 0.51
N ILE A 253 -14.16 17.44 1.34
CA ILE A 253 -15.27 17.11 2.25
C ILE A 253 -16.50 16.64 1.46
N GLN A 254 -16.81 17.25 0.32
CA GLN A 254 -17.95 16.86 -0.49
C GLN A 254 -17.85 15.39 -0.96
N SER A 255 -16.69 14.96 -1.41
CA SER A 255 -16.47 13.56 -1.83
C SER A 255 -16.56 12.60 -0.65
N LEU A 256 -16.05 12.99 0.52
CA LEU A 256 -16.18 12.26 1.77
C LEU A 256 -17.65 12.06 2.17
N GLN A 257 -18.43 13.12 2.23
CA GLN A 257 -19.87 13.07 2.54
C GLN A 257 -20.65 12.21 1.57
N SER A 258 -20.37 12.35 0.26
CA SER A 258 -21.03 11.57 -0.79
C SER A 258 -20.76 10.07 -0.62
N ASN A 259 -19.53 9.67 -0.32
CA ASN A 259 -19.19 8.27 -0.09
C ASN A 259 -19.79 7.73 1.22
N LEU A 260 -19.76 8.47 2.31
CA LEU A 260 -20.41 8.07 3.57
C LEU A 260 -21.90 7.84 3.39
N SER A 261 -22.60 8.78 2.72
CA SER A 261 -24.03 8.69 2.43
C SER A 261 -24.35 7.50 1.53
N ARG A 262 -23.64 7.36 0.40
CA ARG A 262 -23.82 6.27 -0.56
C ARG A 262 -23.60 4.89 0.09
N MET A 263 -22.60 4.77 0.95
CA MET A 263 -22.29 3.53 1.66
C MET A 263 -23.22 3.26 2.86
N GLY A 264 -24.04 4.25 3.29
CA GLY A 264 -24.96 4.12 4.39
C GLY A 264 -24.29 4.15 5.76
N CYS A 265 -23.33 5.04 5.94
CA CYS A 265 -22.62 5.24 7.20
C CYS A 265 -23.37 6.25 8.08
N PHE A 266 -24.26 5.78 8.96
CA PHE A 266 -25.15 6.64 9.76
C PHE A 266 -24.54 7.14 11.06
N ASN A 267 -23.51 6.47 11.58
CA ASN A 267 -22.85 6.81 12.83
C ASN A 267 -21.65 7.77 12.65
N SER A 268 -21.55 8.44 11.52
CA SER A 268 -20.42 9.31 11.18
C SER A 268 -20.76 10.80 11.30
N ILE A 269 -19.81 11.57 11.85
CA ILE A 269 -19.88 13.03 11.97
C ILE A 269 -18.70 13.62 11.17
N VAL A 270 -19.00 14.39 10.15
CA VAL A 270 -17.98 15.02 9.29
C VAL A 270 -17.58 16.36 9.88
N ILE A 271 -16.27 16.57 10.02
CA ILE A 271 -15.68 17.84 10.49
C ILE A 271 -14.57 18.30 9.53
N ASN A 272 -14.28 19.60 9.53
CA ASN A 272 -13.21 20.17 8.74
C ASN A 272 -12.27 21.01 9.63
N TYR A 273 -11.22 20.35 10.12
CA TYR A 273 -10.19 20.99 10.94
C TYR A 273 -8.79 20.61 10.46
N PRO A 274 -7.80 21.51 10.60
CA PRO A 274 -6.41 21.06 10.58
C PRO A 274 -6.21 19.98 11.63
N GLY A 275 -5.62 18.83 11.26
CA GLY A 275 -5.59 17.64 12.13
C GLY A 275 -4.99 17.90 13.52
N HIS A 276 -4.02 18.83 13.63
CA HIS A 276 -3.43 19.22 14.91
C HIS A 276 -4.33 20.12 15.78
N ASN A 277 -5.46 20.63 15.25
CA ASN A 277 -6.40 21.52 15.95
C ASN A 277 -7.75 20.85 16.23
N ILE A 278 -7.89 19.53 16.03
CA ILE A 278 -9.12 18.82 16.34
C ILE A 278 -9.46 19.02 17.82
N PRO A 279 -10.67 19.56 18.14
CA PRO A 279 -11.04 19.92 19.52
C PRO A 279 -11.60 18.78 20.35
N PHE A 280 -11.89 17.64 19.73
CA PHE A 280 -12.51 16.47 20.36
C PHE A 280 -11.44 15.56 20.97
N THR A 281 -11.74 14.95 22.11
CA THR A 281 -10.86 14.03 22.84
C THR A 281 -11.59 12.75 23.23
N ASN A 282 -10.90 11.87 23.95
CA ASN A 282 -11.43 10.62 24.49
C ASN A 282 -11.88 9.65 23.41
N PHE A 283 -11.00 9.41 22.41
CA PHE A 283 -11.21 8.38 21.40
C PHE A 283 -10.67 7.02 21.87
N ASN A 284 -11.39 5.97 21.57
CA ASN A 284 -10.91 4.60 21.78
C ASN A 284 -9.82 4.24 20.76
N ARG A 285 -10.08 4.57 19.50
CA ARG A 285 -9.15 4.32 18.39
C ARG A 285 -9.06 5.53 17.48
N ILE A 286 -7.89 5.70 16.87
CA ILE A 286 -7.67 6.75 15.88
C ILE A 286 -6.98 6.14 14.67
N LEU A 287 -7.52 6.39 13.49
CA LEU A 287 -6.83 6.18 12.23
C LEU A 287 -6.14 7.47 11.81
N LEU A 288 -4.85 7.40 11.60
CA LEU A 288 -4.05 8.46 10.97
C LEU A 288 -3.41 7.90 9.70
N ASP A 289 -4.18 7.92 8.60
CA ASP A 289 -3.62 7.74 7.27
C ASP A 289 -2.97 9.04 6.85
N ALA A 290 -1.69 9.18 7.16
CA ALA A 290 -1.01 10.47 7.17
C ALA A 290 -0.75 10.99 5.74
N PRO A 291 -0.86 12.31 5.50
CA PRO A 291 -0.40 12.89 4.26
C PRO A 291 1.07 12.57 4.06
N CYS A 292 1.43 12.13 2.85
CA CYS A 292 2.77 11.66 2.54
C CYS A 292 3.17 12.01 1.10
N THR A 293 4.41 11.73 0.73
CA THR A 293 4.93 11.97 -0.63
C THR A 293 4.32 11.05 -1.68
N GLY A 294 3.74 9.92 -1.28
CA GLY A 294 3.12 8.97 -2.20
C GLY A 294 4.11 8.06 -2.92
N LEU A 295 5.33 7.89 -2.42
CA LEU A 295 6.36 7.02 -3.03
C LEU A 295 5.97 5.52 -3.13
N GLY A 296 4.83 5.12 -2.59
CA GLY A 296 4.28 3.78 -2.74
C GLY A 296 3.22 3.66 -3.83
N VAL A 297 2.69 4.76 -4.37
CA VAL A 297 1.58 4.76 -5.33
C VAL A 297 1.99 5.23 -6.74
N ILE A 298 3.25 5.09 -7.08
CA ILE A 298 3.85 5.51 -8.35
C ILE A 298 3.10 4.92 -9.55
N SER A 299 2.66 3.67 -9.49
CA SER A 299 1.89 3.03 -10.57
C SER A 299 0.54 3.71 -10.85
N LYS A 300 -0.01 4.45 -9.89
CA LYS A 300 -1.25 5.23 -10.03
C LYS A 300 -1.00 6.69 -10.39
N ASP A 301 0.01 7.29 -9.79
CA ASP A 301 0.38 8.68 -10.04
C ASP A 301 1.85 8.76 -10.48
N GLN A 302 2.06 8.68 -11.78
CA GLN A 302 3.39 8.74 -12.40
C GLN A 302 4.14 10.05 -12.09
N ARG A 303 3.43 11.14 -11.73
CA ARG A 303 4.03 12.42 -11.36
C ARG A 303 4.92 12.31 -10.13
N VAL A 304 4.67 11.33 -9.27
CA VAL A 304 5.49 11.06 -8.07
C VAL A 304 6.94 10.72 -8.45
N LYS A 305 7.19 10.15 -9.64
CA LYS A 305 8.55 9.84 -10.13
C LYS A 305 9.46 11.06 -10.18
N THR A 306 8.92 12.21 -10.59
CA THR A 306 9.70 13.42 -10.91
C THR A 306 9.45 14.58 -9.97
N ASN A 307 8.25 14.67 -9.36
CA ASN A 307 7.81 15.83 -8.59
C ASN A 307 8.07 15.70 -7.08
N ARG A 308 8.97 14.82 -6.66
CA ARG A 308 9.33 14.63 -5.25
C ARG A 308 10.82 14.80 -5.05
N ASP A 309 11.18 15.62 -4.08
CA ASP A 309 12.56 15.85 -3.68
C ASP A 309 12.79 15.56 -2.18
N LYS A 310 14.04 15.67 -1.76
CA LYS A 310 14.41 15.47 -0.36
C LYS A 310 13.81 16.55 0.58
N SER A 311 13.45 17.73 0.06
CA SER A 311 12.83 18.80 0.86
C SER A 311 11.37 18.47 1.16
N ASP A 312 10.64 17.89 0.20
CA ASP A 312 9.27 17.42 0.39
C ASP A 312 9.18 16.33 1.46
N LEU A 313 10.13 15.39 1.45
CA LEU A 313 10.22 14.37 2.50
C LEU A 313 10.37 14.98 3.89
N ARG A 314 11.23 15.99 4.05
CA ARG A 314 11.43 16.66 5.35
C ARG A 314 10.19 17.39 5.82
N LYS A 315 9.50 18.10 4.90
CA LYS A 315 8.23 18.80 5.19
C LYS A 315 7.14 17.80 5.62
N MET A 316 6.98 16.72 4.88
CA MET A 316 5.99 15.68 5.20
C MET A 316 6.30 15.01 6.53
N GLN A 317 7.55 14.67 6.79
CA GLN A 317 8.00 14.09 8.06
C GLN A 317 7.60 14.94 9.25
N GLU A 318 7.80 16.26 9.17
CA GLU A 318 7.45 17.18 10.27
C GLU A 318 5.93 17.24 10.50
N ILE A 319 5.15 17.33 9.42
CA ILE A 319 3.68 17.29 9.48
C ILE A 319 3.21 15.96 10.11
N GLN A 320 3.77 14.85 9.68
CA GLN A 320 3.42 13.51 10.16
C GLN A 320 3.74 13.34 11.65
N ARG A 321 4.91 13.80 12.11
CA ARG A 321 5.27 13.80 13.55
C ARG A 321 4.25 14.59 14.38
N ARG A 322 3.88 15.77 13.94
CA ARG A 322 2.91 16.63 14.61
C ARG A 322 1.52 15.98 14.67
N LEU A 323 1.07 15.38 13.56
CA LEU A 323 -0.22 14.71 13.49
C LEU A 323 -0.25 13.46 14.38
N LEU A 324 0.79 12.62 14.34
CA LEU A 324 0.87 11.43 15.17
C LEU A 324 0.93 11.77 16.67
N TRP A 325 1.69 12.82 17.02
CA TRP A 325 1.72 13.33 18.38
C TRP A 325 0.32 13.71 18.86
N LYS A 326 -0.37 14.54 18.08
CA LYS A 326 -1.74 14.98 18.39
C LYS A 326 -2.71 13.80 18.46
N ALA A 327 -2.62 12.84 17.55
CA ALA A 327 -3.46 11.64 17.61
C ALA A 327 -3.35 10.92 18.95
N LEU A 328 -2.13 10.77 19.49
CA LEU A 328 -1.91 10.15 20.80
C LEU A 328 -2.45 11.00 21.96
N ASP A 329 -2.49 12.34 21.82
CA ASP A 329 -3.08 13.23 22.84
C ASP A 329 -4.61 13.11 22.88
N LEU A 330 -5.25 12.84 21.74
CA LEU A 330 -6.71 12.74 21.61
C LEU A 330 -7.28 11.42 22.12
N LEU A 331 -6.44 10.39 22.37
CA LEU A 331 -6.88 9.11 22.93
C LEU A 331 -7.41 9.25 24.36
N ASP A 332 -8.38 8.41 24.69
CA ASP A 332 -8.93 8.31 26.03
C ASP A 332 -7.83 7.92 27.05
N ASN A 333 -7.84 8.58 28.22
CA ASN A 333 -6.93 8.29 29.30
C ASN A 333 -7.57 7.45 30.41
N SER A 334 -8.91 7.33 30.42
CA SER A 334 -9.68 6.76 31.52
C SER A 334 -9.94 5.27 31.37
N ASN A 335 -9.85 4.71 30.17
CA ASN A 335 -10.29 3.36 29.90
C ASN A 335 -9.14 2.41 29.56
N GLU A 336 -9.16 1.19 30.11
CA GLU A 336 -8.14 0.18 29.88
C GLU A 336 -8.20 -0.47 28.49
N SER A 337 -9.33 -0.34 27.80
CA SER A 337 -9.53 -0.96 26.48
C SER A 337 -9.21 -0.03 25.32
N ALA A 338 -8.38 -0.54 24.39
CA ALA A 338 -8.23 -0.07 23.01
C ALA A 338 -7.81 1.40 22.80
N ARG A 339 -6.79 1.89 23.48
CA ARG A 339 -6.20 3.21 23.22
C ARG A 339 -5.14 3.12 22.17
N THR A 340 -5.56 3.01 20.92
CA THR A 340 -4.66 2.74 19.82
C THR A 340 -4.76 3.78 18.72
N VAL A 341 -3.63 4.13 18.14
CA VAL A 341 -3.51 4.87 16.90
C VAL A 341 -2.96 3.92 15.84
N CYS A 342 -3.66 3.77 14.74
CA CYS A 342 -3.08 3.18 13.53
C CYS A 342 -2.49 4.30 12.68
N TYR A 343 -1.17 4.33 12.59
CA TYR A 343 -0.43 5.20 11.70
C TYR A 343 -0.16 4.47 10.39
N SER A 344 -0.49 5.10 9.27
CA SER A 344 -0.22 4.55 7.95
C SER A 344 0.18 5.62 6.95
N THR A 345 0.92 5.22 5.93
CA THR A 345 1.27 6.06 4.78
C THR A 345 1.27 5.23 3.50
N CYS A 346 0.95 5.86 2.38
CA CYS A 346 1.17 5.31 1.04
C CYS A 346 2.59 5.61 0.52
N SER A 347 3.57 5.67 1.41
CA SER A 347 4.99 5.87 1.09
C SER A 347 5.82 4.67 1.52
N VAL A 348 6.86 4.37 0.75
CA VAL A 348 7.88 3.37 1.13
C VAL A 348 9.07 4.00 1.85
N SER A 349 9.13 5.33 1.95
CA SER A 349 10.26 6.05 2.56
C SER A 349 10.38 5.78 4.06
N VAL A 350 11.57 5.44 4.51
CA VAL A 350 11.89 5.28 5.94
C VAL A 350 11.70 6.59 6.71
N ALA A 351 11.96 7.73 6.06
CA ALA A 351 11.82 9.06 6.67
C ALA A 351 10.36 9.36 7.07
N GLU A 352 9.38 8.87 6.29
CA GLU A 352 7.95 9.07 6.56
C GLU A 352 7.31 7.96 7.40
N ASN A 353 8.01 6.86 7.58
CA ASN A 353 7.53 5.65 8.24
C ASN A 353 8.21 5.47 9.60
N GLU A 354 9.22 4.62 9.68
CA GLU A 354 9.91 4.28 10.93
C GLU A 354 10.50 5.50 11.65
N ALA A 355 11.07 6.45 10.92
CA ALA A 355 11.68 7.63 11.52
C ALA A 355 10.67 8.58 12.17
N VAL A 356 9.42 8.61 11.67
CA VAL A 356 8.31 9.36 12.31
C VAL A 356 7.88 8.66 13.59
N VAL A 357 7.62 7.37 13.52
CA VAL A 357 7.18 6.56 14.67
C VAL A 357 8.25 6.55 15.76
N ASP A 358 9.51 6.30 15.40
CA ASP A 358 10.64 6.28 16.31
C ASP A 358 10.78 7.58 17.09
N TYR A 359 10.73 8.72 16.38
CA TYR A 359 10.79 10.03 16.99
C TYR A 359 9.69 10.22 18.04
N VAL A 360 8.44 9.93 17.68
CA VAL A 360 7.29 10.15 18.57
C VAL A 360 7.36 9.22 19.79
N ILE A 361 7.68 7.93 19.60
CA ILE A 361 7.79 6.96 20.70
C ILE A 361 8.89 7.36 21.69
N LYS A 362 10.07 7.76 21.20
CA LYS A 362 11.22 8.15 22.04
C LYS A 362 10.96 9.43 22.83
N GLU A 363 10.41 10.44 22.16
CA GLU A 363 10.18 11.75 22.80
C GLU A 363 9.01 11.71 23.78
N ARG A 364 7.93 10.96 23.49
CA ARG A 364 6.77 10.87 24.39
C ARG A 364 6.99 9.93 25.57
N GLY A 365 7.46 8.73 25.33
CA GLY A 365 7.67 7.69 26.34
C GLY A 365 6.41 7.04 26.93
N ASP A 366 5.22 7.63 26.72
CA ASP A 366 3.91 7.16 27.20
C ASP A 366 3.19 6.20 26.23
N CYS A 367 3.87 5.77 25.18
CA CYS A 367 3.32 4.90 24.16
C CYS A 367 4.29 3.79 23.79
N LYS A 368 3.78 2.77 23.08
CA LYS A 368 4.55 1.64 22.56
C LYS A 368 3.94 1.13 21.26
N ILE A 369 4.76 0.55 20.41
CA ILE A 369 4.30 -0.19 19.24
C ILE A 369 3.74 -1.54 19.70
N ILE A 370 2.64 -1.96 19.10
CA ILE A 370 2.04 -3.27 19.31
C ILE A 370 1.84 -3.98 17.96
N ASP A 371 1.63 -5.29 18.01
CA ASP A 371 1.40 -6.08 16.81
C ASP A 371 0.15 -5.62 16.05
N THR A 372 0.31 -5.42 14.76
CA THR A 372 -0.79 -5.06 13.85
C THR A 372 -1.81 -6.19 13.69
N GLY A 373 -1.38 -7.44 13.92
CA GLY A 373 -2.17 -8.64 13.67
C GLY A 373 -2.43 -8.90 12.19
N LEU A 374 -1.69 -8.24 11.30
CA LEU A 374 -1.74 -8.50 9.85
C LEU A 374 -0.88 -9.73 9.52
N THR A 375 -1.46 -10.67 8.78
CA THR A 375 -0.79 -11.92 8.35
C THR A 375 0.14 -11.70 7.16
N VAL A 376 -0.03 -10.58 6.45
CA VAL A 376 0.74 -10.21 5.26
C VAL A 376 1.65 -9.00 5.55
N GLY A 377 2.67 -8.82 4.72
CA GLY A 377 3.61 -7.71 4.81
C GLY A 377 4.94 -8.05 5.46
N ARG A 378 6.02 -7.40 5.01
CA ARG A 378 7.34 -7.50 5.63
C ARG A 378 7.36 -6.75 6.96
N PRO A 379 8.13 -7.20 7.97
CA PRO A 379 8.33 -6.43 9.20
C PRO A 379 8.91 -5.06 8.94
N GLY A 380 8.58 -4.09 9.80
CA GLY A 380 9.25 -2.80 9.82
C GLY A 380 10.75 -2.92 10.11
N LEU A 381 11.52 -1.97 9.66
CA LEU A 381 12.98 -1.99 9.77
C LEU A 381 13.42 -1.71 11.21
N LYS A 382 14.24 -2.58 11.79
CA LYS A 382 14.89 -2.34 13.10
C LYS A 382 16.02 -1.33 13.00
N ARG A 383 16.69 -1.28 11.83
CA ARG A 383 17.80 -0.41 11.53
C ARG A 383 17.77 0.02 10.08
N PHE A 384 18.16 1.26 9.83
CA PHE A 384 18.38 1.78 8.49
C PHE A 384 19.60 2.70 8.46
N ARG A 385 20.62 2.34 7.69
CA ARG A 385 21.94 2.98 7.70
C ARG A 385 22.51 2.96 9.14
N GLU A 386 22.84 4.10 9.69
CA GLU A 386 23.38 4.25 11.07
C GLU A 386 22.27 4.36 12.12
N GLN A 387 21.03 4.61 11.72
CA GLN A 387 19.92 4.83 12.64
C GLN A 387 19.34 3.50 13.11
N GLN A 388 19.33 3.28 14.43
CA GLN A 388 18.60 2.20 15.09
C GLN A 388 17.28 2.73 15.63
N PHE A 389 16.19 2.04 15.30
CA PHE A 389 14.83 2.41 15.71
C PHE A 389 14.46 1.82 17.08
N CYS A 390 13.39 2.36 17.66
CA CYS A 390 12.89 1.92 18.97
C CYS A 390 12.45 0.44 18.94
N PRO A 391 12.50 -0.25 20.10
CA PRO A 391 12.02 -1.62 20.23
C PRO A 391 10.56 -1.75 19.79
N GLY A 392 10.23 -2.86 19.12
CA GLY A 392 8.91 -3.15 18.60
C GLY A 392 8.66 -2.61 17.18
N MET A 393 9.63 -1.94 16.54
CA MET A 393 9.45 -1.43 15.18
C MET A 393 9.17 -2.57 14.18
N GLU A 394 9.71 -3.76 14.41
CA GLU A 394 9.44 -4.97 13.63
C GLU A 394 7.98 -5.45 13.67
N LEU A 395 7.17 -4.98 14.61
CA LEU A 395 5.74 -5.27 14.68
C LEU A 395 4.93 -4.43 13.69
N SER A 396 5.49 -3.33 13.18
CA SER A 396 4.93 -2.61 12.04
C SER A 396 5.09 -3.42 10.76
N LYS A 397 4.33 -3.06 9.72
CA LYS A 397 4.32 -3.80 8.46
C LYS A 397 4.60 -2.88 7.28
N ARG A 398 5.42 -3.36 6.36
CA ARG A 398 5.76 -2.75 5.09
C ARG A 398 5.22 -3.58 3.93
N PHE A 399 4.68 -2.90 2.95
CA PHE A 399 4.14 -3.52 1.74
C PHE A 399 4.85 -2.95 0.53
N TYR A 400 5.15 -3.83 -0.42
CA TYR A 400 5.89 -3.47 -1.63
C TYR A 400 5.22 -4.07 -2.86
N PRO A 401 5.18 -3.32 -3.98
CA PRO A 401 4.54 -3.78 -5.22
C PRO A 401 5.12 -5.08 -5.77
N HIS A 402 6.44 -5.22 -5.77
CA HIS A 402 7.18 -6.36 -6.30
C HIS A 402 7.15 -7.61 -5.39
N VAL A 403 6.67 -7.47 -4.15
CA VAL A 403 6.64 -8.60 -3.19
C VAL A 403 5.21 -9.04 -2.89
N HIS A 404 4.29 -8.09 -2.75
CA HIS A 404 2.95 -8.37 -2.23
C HIS A 404 1.84 -8.10 -3.26
N ASN A 405 2.21 -7.68 -4.46
CA ASN A 405 1.29 -7.26 -5.53
C ASN A 405 0.22 -6.25 -5.08
N VAL A 406 0.56 -5.38 -4.14
CA VAL A 406 -0.24 -4.24 -3.68
C VAL A 406 0.55 -2.94 -3.81
N GLN A 407 -0.08 -1.79 -3.61
CA GLN A 407 0.64 -0.52 -3.56
C GLN A 407 1.66 -0.51 -2.41
N GLY A 408 2.76 0.24 -2.59
CA GLY A 408 3.71 0.46 -1.51
C GLY A 408 3.02 1.15 -0.34
N PHE A 409 3.16 0.58 0.86
CA PHE A 409 2.42 1.04 2.03
C PHE A 409 3.16 0.73 3.33
N PHE A 410 2.81 1.47 4.38
CA PHE A 410 3.30 1.24 5.73
C PHE A 410 2.16 1.29 6.74
N VAL A 411 2.17 0.38 7.72
CA VAL A 411 1.17 0.32 8.81
C VAL A 411 1.87 0.08 10.13
N CYS A 412 1.60 0.93 11.12
CA CYS A 412 2.10 0.77 12.48
C CYS A 412 0.96 0.99 13.48
N LEU A 413 0.79 0.07 14.41
CA LEU A 413 -0.20 0.18 15.48
C LEU A 413 0.49 0.59 16.78
N ILE A 414 0.06 1.71 17.35
CA ILE A 414 0.67 2.33 18.52
C ILE A 414 -0.36 2.38 19.64
N MET A 415 0.00 1.89 20.83
CA MET A 415 -0.85 1.90 22.02
C MET A 415 -0.32 2.91 23.04
N LYS A 416 -1.22 3.72 23.62
CA LYS A 416 -0.93 4.61 24.73
C LYS A 416 -0.94 3.83 26.06
N LYS A 417 0.08 3.97 26.87
CA LYS A 417 0.23 3.28 28.16
C LYS A 417 -0.69 3.90 29.21
N VAL A 418 -1.21 3.07 30.12
CA VAL A 418 -2.04 3.52 31.25
C VAL A 418 -1.16 4.17 32.33
N GLY A 419 -1.61 5.29 32.88
CA GLY A 419 -0.95 5.93 34.04
C GLY A 419 0.43 6.51 33.76
N VAL A 420 0.91 6.45 32.53
CA VAL A 420 2.19 7.04 32.14
C VAL A 420 1.95 8.43 31.53
N LYS A 421 2.55 9.45 32.09
CA LYS A 421 2.49 10.81 31.55
C LYS A 421 3.45 10.96 30.34
N CYS A 422 3.05 11.75 29.38
CA CYS A 422 3.94 12.19 28.32
C CYS A 422 5.13 12.95 28.90
N LYS A 423 6.33 12.66 28.43
CA LYS A 423 7.57 13.26 28.96
C LYS A 423 7.70 14.74 28.58
N ARG A 424 7.11 15.16 27.45
CA ARG A 424 7.28 16.49 26.87
C ARG A 424 6.02 16.94 26.13
N GLU A 425 5.94 18.23 25.88
CA GLU A 425 5.04 18.78 24.87
C GLU A 425 5.71 18.80 23.50
N TYR A 426 4.91 18.77 22.44
CA TYR A 426 5.45 18.81 21.09
C TYR A 426 6.19 20.14 20.85
N GLY A 427 7.43 20.05 20.36
CA GLY A 427 8.25 21.23 20.07
C GLY A 427 8.96 21.84 21.27
N ALA A 428 8.80 21.30 22.48
CA ALA A 428 9.59 21.74 23.64
C ALA A 428 11.09 21.50 23.39
N LYS A 429 11.92 22.54 23.65
CA LYS A 429 13.38 22.43 23.52
C LYS A 429 13.92 21.33 24.44
N ARG A 430 14.94 20.58 23.99
CA ARG A 430 15.71 19.71 24.88
C ARG A 430 16.40 20.57 25.92
N GLU A 431 16.06 20.37 27.18
CA GLU A 431 16.94 20.84 28.24
C GLU A 431 18.15 19.89 28.24
N ASP A 432 19.28 20.41 27.78
CA ASP A 432 20.56 19.70 27.85
C ASP A 432 20.86 19.42 29.33
N LYS A 433 20.78 18.15 29.72
CA LYS A 433 21.24 17.65 31.01
C LYS A 433 22.65 17.12 30.88
#